data_258429bd19e980784b9363368dd31e02
#
_entry.id   258429bd19e980784b9363368dd31e02
#
_cell.length_a   1.000
_cell.length_b   1.000
_cell.length_c   1.000
_cell.angle_alpha   90.00
_cell.angle_beta   90.00
_cell.angle_gamma   90.00
#
_symmetry.space_group_name_H-M   'P 1'
#
loop_
_entity.id
_entity.type
_entity.pdbx_description
1 polymer ?
#
loop_
_entity_poly.entity_id
_entity_poly.type
_entity_poly.pdbx_seq_one_letter_code
_entity_poly.pdbx_strand_id
1 'polypeptide(L)'
;MTETLHWYAETSGGTRRGSCAVTENGGVLHLSADLPAGTLKTVRAELPWTMEADERLFMNGYQTWTYSPELDRNGKLRGTDHIPGFLLKKYAFDRYGDYHFVPYGHHNGQSHGFSYCYFRKGKQFRLVASLDEKPGYTILRYDSGKALLTLERDCTGVEHPGGSFPLFDLFFAEGSEVEVFDGWFQAMGIRPRTEKKLAGYSSWYNRYQNITEDTIREDLTGCRSLLCPGDLFQIDDGWEPKVGDWLETDTQKFPHGLKGMVQEIHAAGFQAGLWLAPFVCEKDAALFRQHPDWLLKVNGAPWCCGSNWSSFYALDIDNPAVLDYLRRVFDRVLNDWGFDLVKLDFLYGAAPFGNARESRAARMYRAMELLRSWCGQKTILGCGVPVMPAFGLVDYYRVSCDVSLDWNDVWYMRLFHRERVSTKQAINNTVFRRQLNGRAYGSDPDVFFLREENCKLTAEQKRTLATLNALLGNVFLTSDMPSRYTQAQRAEYRRLRTLFERATQVQAEMENGRLYIRYLLGGTPQKLCFDLF
;
A
#
# COMPACT_ATOMS: atom_id res chain seq x y z
N MET A 1 11.77 14.43 26.71
CA MET A 1 10.91 14.68 27.89
C MET A 1 10.29 13.37 28.35
N THR A 2 9.93 13.23 29.62
CA THR A 2 9.18 12.05 30.11
C THR A 2 7.74 12.48 30.31
N GLU A 3 6.83 11.80 29.63
CA GLU A 3 5.39 12.07 29.67
C GLU A 3 4.66 10.87 30.30
N THR A 4 3.45 11.08 30.77
CA THR A 4 2.60 10.02 31.31
C THR A 4 1.57 9.60 30.27
N LEU A 5 1.67 8.35 29.83
CA LEU A 5 0.66 7.70 29.00
C LEU A 5 -0.43 7.16 29.91
N HIS A 6 -1.67 7.60 29.69
CA HIS A 6 -2.87 7.10 30.35
C HIS A 6 -3.59 6.13 29.43
N TRP A 7 -4.00 4.97 29.93
CA TRP A 7 -4.72 3.98 29.14
C TRP A 7 -6.04 3.56 29.78
N TYR A 8 -6.95 3.15 28.90
CA TYR A 8 -8.28 2.66 29.22
C TYR A 8 -8.62 1.47 28.34
N ALA A 9 -9.18 0.43 28.95
CA ALA A 9 -9.69 -0.74 28.24
C ALA A 9 -11.05 -1.16 28.79
N GLU A 10 -11.98 -1.51 27.90
CA GLU A 10 -13.34 -1.95 28.24
C GLU A 10 -13.70 -3.23 27.50
N THR A 11 -14.25 -4.19 28.26
CA THR A 11 -14.96 -5.35 27.74
C THR A 11 -16.43 -5.28 28.18
N SER A 12 -17.29 -6.16 27.65
CA SER A 12 -18.65 -6.30 28.16
C SER A 12 -18.68 -6.72 29.64
N GLY A 13 -17.61 -7.33 30.16
CA GLY A 13 -17.47 -7.78 31.56
C GLY A 13 -16.92 -6.71 32.52
N GLY A 14 -16.47 -5.55 32.02
CA GLY A 14 -15.97 -4.47 32.87
C GLY A 14 -14.84 -3.64 32.25
N THR A 15 -14.31 -2.73 33.06
CA THR A 15 -13.29 -1.78 32.63
C THR A 15 -11.99 -1.90 33.42
N ARG A 16 -10.90 -1.49 32.79
CA ARG A 16 -9.58 -1.29 33.41
C ARG A 16 -8.97 0.01 32.93
N ARG A 17 -8.16 0.64 33.76
CA ARG A 17 -7.40 1.86 33.44
C ARG A 17 -6.11 1.89 34.24
N GLY A 18 -5.14 2.60 33.72
CA GLY A 18 -3.86 2.79 34.38
C GLY A 18 -3.01 3.82 33.67
N SER A 19 -1.77 3.93 34.07
CA SER A 19 -0.81 4.81 33.44
C SER A 19 0.60 4.26 33.53
N CYS A 20 1.48 4.69 32.62
CA CYS A 20 2.91 4.43 32.67
C CYS A 20 3.70 5.62 32.16
N ALA A 21 4.96 5.73 32.56
CA ALA A 21 5.86 6.76 32.06
C ALA A 21 6.40 6.37 30.67
N VAL A 22 6.47 7.34 29.76
CA VAL A 22 7.03 7.20 28.42
C VAL A 22 7.99 8.34 28.16
N THR A 23 9.13 8.07 27.57
CA THR A 23 10.07 9.08 27.08
C THR A 23 10.04 9.10 25.55
N GLU A 24 10.19 10.28 24.93
CA GLU A 24 10.21 10.44 23.46
C GLU A 24 11.29 9.59 22.78
N ASN A 25 12.36 9.30 23.47
CA ASN A 25 13.43 8.39 23.03
C ASN A 25 13.46 7.11 23.89
N GLY A 26 12.27 6.62 24.29
CA GLY A 26 12.12 5.52 25.25
C GLY A 26 12.33 4.12 24.67
N GLY A 27 12.51 3.98 23.36
CA GLY A 27 12.66 2.68 22.73
C GLY A 27 11.34 1.88 22.73
N VAL A 28 11.40 0.63 23.16
CA VAL A 28 10.27 -0.30 23.15
C VAL A 28 9.41 -0.14 24.41
N LEU A 29 8.10 -0.06 24.23
CA LEU A 29 7.09 -0.13 25.29
C LEU A 29 6.15 -1.31 25.03
N HIS A 30 6.13 -2.30 25.93
CA HIS A 30 5.12 -3.35 25.96
C HIS A 30 4.09 -3.03 27.04
N LEU A 31 2.87 -2.78 26.65
CA LEU A 31 1.76 -2.44 27.53
C LEU A 31 0.68 -3.49 27.47
N SER A 32 0.48 -4.22 28.57
CA SER A 32 -0.58 -5.21 28.74
C SER A 32 -1.37 -4.97 30.02
N ALA A 33 -2.58 -5.51 30.08
CA ALA A 33 -3.40 -5.47 31.28
C ALA A 33 -4.27 -6.72 31.40
N ASP A 34 -4.59 -7.14 32.63
CA ASP A 34 -5.57 -8.18 32.88
C ASP A 34 -6.98 -7.61 32.70
N LEU A 35 -7.66 -8.03 31.63
CA LEU A 35 -9.01 -7.60 31.32
C LEU A 35 -10.04 -8.64 31.78
N PRO A 36 -11.25 -8.20 32.16
CA PRO A 36 -12.37 -9.11 32.39
C PRO A 36 -12.75 -9.86 31.12
N ALA A 37 -13.25 -11.08 31.26
CA ALA A 37 -13.84 -11.82 30.15
C ALA A 37 -15.02 -11.04 29.54
N GLY A 38 -15.20 -11.17 28.22
CA GLY A 38 -16.28 -10.55 27.47
C GLY A 38 -15.83 -9.94 26.15
N THR A 39 -16.76 -9.38 25.41
CA THR A 39 -16.51 -8.75 24.12
C THR A 39 -15.73 -7.44 24.30
N LEU A 40 -14.61 -7.31 23.61
CA LEU A 40 -13.81 -6.06 23.57
C LEU A 40 -14.63 -4.93 22.96
N LYS A 41 -14.65 -3.76 23.61
CA LYS A 41 -15.36 -2.57 23.17
C LYS A 41 -14.41 -1.44 22.82
N THR A 42 -13.50 -1.12 23.74
CA THR A 42 -12.56 0.00 23.60
C THR A 42 -11.22 -0.38 24.22
N VAL A 43 -10.14 -0.14 23.48
CA VAL A 43 -8.77 -0.13 24.01
C VAL A 43 -8.12 1.14 23.48
N ARG A 44 -7.74 2.04 24.40
CA ARG A 44 -7.26 3.38 24.08
C ARG A 44 -6.15 3.79 25.03
N ALA A 45 -5.22 4.58 24.51
CA ALA A 45 -4.22 5.28 25.32
C ALA A 45 -4.10 6.74 24.88
N GLU A 46 -3.78 7.62 25.82
CA GLU A 46 -3.60 9.05 25.62
C GLU A 46 -2.24 9.48 26.11
N LEU A 47 -1.52 10.23 25.28
CA LEU A 47 -0.20 10.73 25.56
C LEU A 47 -0.16 12.23 25.26
N PRO A 48 0.13 13.10 26.24
CA PRO A 48 0.44 14.50 25.97
C PRO A 48 1.60 14.59 24.96
N TRP A 49 1.40 15.31 23.87
CA TRP A 49 2.38 15.39 22.79
C TRP A 49 2.31 16.76 22.12
N THR A 50 3.27 17.60 22.39
CA THR A 50 3.32 18.94 21.83
C THR A 50 4.00 18.92 20.47
N MET A 51 3.36 19.53 19.47
CA MET A 51 3.95 19.81 18.15
C MET A 51 4.47 21.24 18.13
N GLU A 52 5.73 21.41 17.78
CA GLU A 52 6.36 22.73 17.61
C GLU A 52 5.82 23.45 16.36
N ALA A 53 5.97 24.78 16.31
CA ALA A 53 5.38 25.59 15.24
C ALA A 53 5.93 25.26 13.84
N ASP A 54 7.21 24.86 13.74
CA ASP A 54 7.93 24.53 12.53
C ASP A 54 8.02 23.02 12.25
N GLU A 55 7.43 22.20 13.11
CA GLU A 55 7.31 20.76 12.87
C GLU A 55 6.28 20.45 11.77
N ARG A 56 6.49 19.30 11.13
CA ARG A 56 5.57 18.65 10.20
C ARG A 56 5.16 17.31 10.76
N LEU A 57 3.87 17.03 10.72
CA LEU A 57 3.27 15.78 11.16
C LEU A 57 2.97 14.89 9.95
N PHE A 58 3.49 13.68 9.95
CA PHE A 58 3.08 12.62 9.04
C PHE A 58 2.24 11.60 9.78
N MET A 59 1.06 11.30 9.23
CA MET A 59 0.19 10.23 9.68
C MET A 59 0.08 9.20 8.56
N ASN A 60 0.67 8.02 8.74
CA ASN A 60 0.58 6.97 7.72
C ASN A 60 -0.88 6.55 7.51
N GLY A 61 -1.34 6.54 6.27
CA GLY A 61 -2.69 6.12 5.94
C GLY A 61 -2.87 4.60 6.01
N TYR A 62 -4.13 4.15 6.02
CA TYR A 62 -4.53 2.76 6.22
C TYR A 62 -3.84 1.77 5.28
N GLN A 63 -3.81 2.07 3.98
CA GLN A 63 -3.33 1.14 2.96
C GLN A 63 -2.47 1.84 1.90
N THR A 64 -1.94 1.07 0.92
CA THR A 64 -1.10 1.53 -0.18
C THR A 64 -1.59 2.84 -0.79
N TRP A 65 -2.86 2.92 -1.20
CA TRP A 65 -3.40 4.04 -1.97
C TRP A 65 -3.73 5.28 -1.14
N THR A 66 -3.82 5.15 0.19
CA THR A 66 -4.24 6.25 1.05
C THR A 66 -3.23 7.40 0.99
N TYR A 67 -3.66 8.56 0.48
CA TYR A 67 -2.85 9.77 0.46
C TYR A 67 -2.40 10.18 1.85
N SER A 68 -1.09 10.28 2.05
CA SER A 68 -0.44 10.50 3.34
C SER A 68 0.57 11.64 3.23
N PRO A 69 0.13 12.91 3.33
CA PRO A 69 1.01 14.06 3.29
C PRO A 69 1.65 14.36 4.64
N GLU A 70 2.73 15.12 4.65
CA GLU A 70 3.12 15.88 5.84
C GLU A 70 2.19 17.08 6.04
N LEU A 71 1.69 17.24 7.25
CA LEU A 71 0.76 18.29 7.66
C LEU A 71 1.48 19.32 8.55
N ASP A 72 1.07 20.56 8.46
CA ASP A 72 1.38 21.55 9.48
C ASP A 72 0.43 21.44 10.67
N ARG A 73 0.62 22.28 11.68
CA ARG A 73 -0.17 22.29 12.92
C ARG A 73 -1.68 22.48 12.69
N ASN A 74 -2.08 23.12 11.59
CA ASN A 74 -3.48 23.36 11.22
C ASN A 74 -3.98 22.41 10.13
N GLY A 75 -3.12 21.50 9.67
CA GLY A 75 -3.43 20.55 8.61
C GLY A 75 -4.58 19.63 8.97
N LYS A 76 -5.37 19.27 7.97
CA LYS A 76 -6.52 18.39 8.12
C LYS A 76 -6.60 17.39 6.99
N LEU A 77 -6.89 16.16 7.33
CA LEU A 77 -7.30 15.12 6.39
C LEU A 77 -8.83 15.09 6.29
N ARG A 78 -9.36 15.09 5.08
CA ARG A 78 -10.81 15.08 4.86
C ARG A 78 -11.32 13.66 4.68
N GLY A 79 -12.43 13.34 5.36
CA GLY A 79 -13.21 12.13 5.15
C GLY A 79 -14.20 12.26 4.00
N THR A 80 -15.17 11.35 3.96
CA THR A 80 -16.23 11.29 2.95
C THR A 80 -17.57 11.83 3.42
N ASP A 81 -17.66 12.35 4.64
CA ASP A 81 -18.87 12.86 5.31
C ASP A 81 -19.51 14.07 4.60
N HIS A 82 -18.76 14.79 3.77
CA HIS A 82 -19.27 15.89 2.94
C HIS A 82 -19.89 15.42 1.61
N ILE A 83 -19.80 14.12 1.28
CA ILE A 83 -20.30 13.56 0.05
C ILE A 83 -21.77 13.15 0.22
N PRO A 84 -22.66 13.53 -0.70
CA PRO A 84 -24.05 13.09 -0.67
C PRO A 84 -24.16 11.56 -0.65
N GLY A 85 -24.98 11.00 0.24
CA GLY A 85 -25.08 9.56 0.48
C GLY A 85 -25.43 8.74 -0.78
N PHE A 86 -26.17 9.31 -1.74
CA PHE A 86 -26.46 8.62 -2.99
C PHE A 86 -25.23 8.44 -3.89
N LEU A 87 -24.28 9.40 -3.84
CA LEU A 87 -23.00 9.28 -4.55
C LEU A 87 -22.09 8.27 -3.88
N LEU A 88 -22.02 8.28 -2.54
CA LEU A 88 -21.29 7.27 -1.79
C LEU A 88 -21.79 5.86 -2.12
N LYS A 89 -23.11 5.67 -2.12
CA LYS A 89 -23.72 4.37 -2.46
C LYS A 89 -23.44 3.95 -3.90
N LYS A 90 -23.49 4.91 -4.85
CA LYS A 90 -23.31 4.63 -6.28
C LYS A 90 -21.86 4.27 -6.61
N TYR A 91 -20.89 4.99 -6.05
CA TYR A 91 -19.47 4.87 -6.40
C TYR A 91 -18.65 4.14 -5.33
N ALA A 92 -19.25 3.82 -4.18
CA ALA A 92 -18.62 3.11 -3.07
C ALA A 92 -17.27 3.75 -2.62
N PHE A 93 -17.14 5.09 -2.68
CA PHE A 93 -15.90 5.81 -2.36
C PHE A 93 -15.41 5.56 -0.92
N ASP A 94 -16.32 5.25 0.00
CA ASP A 94 -16.01 4.91 1.38
C ASP A 94 -15.42 3.50 1.56
N ARG A 95 -15.31 2.70 0.49
CA ARG A 95 -14.85 1.31 0.54
C ARG A 95 -13.36 1.13 0.31
N TYR A 96 -12.71 2.08 -0.36
CA TYR A 96 -11.29 1.99 -0.72
C TYR A 96 -10.34 2.35 0.41
N GLY A 97 -10.81 3.05 1.45
CA GLY A 97 -10.03 3.51 2.60
C GLY A 97 -10.61 3.05 3.94
N ASP A 98 -10.39 3.87 4.95
CA ASP A 98 -10.81 3.61 6.33
C ASP A 98 -12.14 4.29 6.72
N TYR A 99 -12.82 4.92 5.80
CA TYR A 99 -13.93 5.85 6.03
C TYR A 99 -15.13 5.26 6.78
N HIS A 100 -15.40 3.96 6.62
CA HIS A 100 -16.55 3.32 7.25
C HIS A 100 -16.25 2.73 8.64
N PHE A 101 -14.99 2.82 9.10
CA PHE A 101 -14.59 2.29 10.41
C PHE A 101 -13.73 3.24 11.24
N VAL A 102 -13.26 4.36 10.67
CA VAL A 102 -12.54 5.41 11.39
C VAL A 102 -13.22 6.76 11.17
N PRO A 103 -13.79 7.39 12.21
CA PRO A 103 -14.33 8.74 12.10
C PRO A 103 -13.20 9.75 11.86
N TYR A 104 -13.38 10.62 10.88
CA TYR A 104 -12.44 11.70 10.56
C TYR A 104 -12.63 12.91 11.48
N GLY A 105 -11.54 13.64 11.73
CA GLY A 105 -11.57 14.85 12.53
C GLY A 105 -12.37 15.97 11.86
N HIS A 106 -13.16 16.72 12.66
CA HIS A 106 -14.00 17.80 12.16
C HIS A 106 -13.30 19.16 12.13
N HIS A 107 -12.23 19.33 12.93
CA HIS A 107 -11.53 20.60 13.09
C HIS A 107 -10.14 20.57 12.45
N ASN A 108 -9.62 21.75 12.11
CA ASN A 108 -8.23 21.89 11.69
C ASN A 108 -7.29 21.44 12.82
N GLY A 109 -6.16 20.85 12.46
CA GLY A 109 -5.21 20.29 13.41
C GLY A 109 -5.58 18.89 13.93
N GLN A 110 -6.71 18.32 13.51
CA GLN A 110 -7.09 16.94 13.80
C GLN A 110 -6.75 16.04 12.63
N SER A 111 -5.98 15.00 12.90
CA SER A 111 -5.57 14.00 11.91
C SER A 111 -5.48 12.62 12.53
N HIS A 112 -5.52 11.58 11.69
CA HIS A 112 -5.28 10.21 12.12
C HIS A 112 -4.49 9.42 11.09
N GLY A 113 -3.91 8.32 11.53
CA GLY A 113 -3.17 7.38 10.72
C GLY A 113 -3.12 6.00 11.36
N PHE A 114 -2.41 5.09 10.72
CA PHE A 114 -2.27 3.69 11.12
C PHE A 114 -0.79 3.33 11.26
N SER A 115 -0.50 2.48 12.20
CA SER A 115 0.79 1.83 12.40
C SER A 115 1.91 2.74 12.87
N TYR A 116 2.10 3.92 12.26
CA TYR A 116 3.11 4.88 12.69
C TYR A 116 2.77 6.32 12.30
N CYS A 117 3.31 7.23 13.08
CA CYS A 117 3.39 8.65 12.76
C CYS A 117 4.76 9.21 13.14
N TYR A 118 5.16 10.29 12.50
CA TYR A 118 6.34 11.03 12.93
C TYR A 118 6.08 12.54 12.94
N PHE A 119 6.80 13.23 13.81
CA PHE A 119 6.90 14.68 13.87
C PHE A 119 8.30 15.04 13.41
N ARG A 120 8.44 15.85 12.37
CA ARG A 120 9.71 16.18 11.76
C ARG A 120 10.01 17.69 11.82
N LYS A 121 11.20 18.01 12.33
CA LYS A 121 11.77 19.36 12.31
C LYS A 121 13.13 19.31 11.61
N GLY A 122 13.21 19.86 10.39
CA GLY A 122 14.42 19.73 9.59
C GLY A 122 14.78 18.27 9.31
N LYS A 123 15.91 17.82 9.88
CA LYS A 123 16.42 16.44 9.79
C LYS A 123 16.10 15.58 11.01
N GLN A 124 15.52 16.15 12.04
CA GLN A 124 15.15 15.46 13.26
C GLN A 124 13.72 14.92 13.16
N PHE A 125 13.56 13.69 13.59
CA PHE A 125 12.29 12.97 13.63
C PHE A 125 12.01 12.54 15.06
N ARG A 126 10.77 12.66 15.50
CA ARG A 126 10.22 12.01 16.67
C ARG A 126 9.18 11.01 16.17
N LEU A 127 9.49 9.72 16.29
CA LEU A 127 8.71 8.61 15.77
C LEU A 127 7.88 7.97 16.88
N VAL A 128 6.61 7.70 16.59
CA VAL A 128 5.73 6.83 17.36
C VAL A 128 5.20 5.75 16.42
N ALA A 129 5.53 4.48 16.70
CA ALA A 129 5.22 3.40 15.79
C ALA A 129 4.77 2.13 16.54
N SER A 130 3.89 1.35 15.92
CA SER A 130 3.46 0.05 16.40
C SER A 130 4.53 -1.01 16.13
N LEU A 131 4.69 -1.95 17.06
CA LEU A 131 5.56 -3.13 16.89
C LEU A 131 4.76 -4.38 16.52
N ASP A 132 3.49 -4.46 16.94
CA ASP A 132 2.58 -5.57 16.63
C ASP A 132 1.14 -5.06 16.49
N GLU A 133 0.50 -5.47 15.41
CA GLU A 133 -0.89 -5.16 15.11
C GLU A 133 -1.78 -6.40 14.95
N LYS A 134 -1.27 -7.61 15.22
CA LYS A 134 -2.09 -8.83 15.17
C LYS A 134 -3.30 -8.78 16.12
N PRO A 135 -3.22 -8.22 17.34
CA PRO A 135 -4.41 -8.07 18.20
C PRO A 135 -5.45 -7.07 17.65
N GLY A 136 -5.03 -6.12 16.83
CA GLY A 136 -5.83 -5.08 16.21
C GLY A 136 -4.95 -4.00 15.61
N TYR A 137 -5.38 -3.30 14.57
CA TYR A 137 -4.63 -2.15 14.06
C TYR A 137 -4.41 -1.11 15.15
N THR A 138 -3.24 -0.47 15.13
CA THR A 138 -2.96 0.71 15.95
C THR A 138 -3.33 1.95 15.17
N ILE A 139 -4.43 2.58 15.58
CA ILE A 139 -4.89 3.85 15.03
C ILE A 139 -4.32 4.97 15.90
N LEU A 140 -3.56 5.87 15.28
CA LEU A 140 -3.01 7.05 15.94
C LEU A 140 -3.87 8.25 15.57
N ARG A 141 -4.26 9.06 16.56
CA ARG A 141 -4.98 10.31 16.34
C ARG A 141 -4.22 11.45 17.01
N TYR A 142 -4.08 12.55 16.30
CA TYR A 142 -3.44 13.75 16.86
C TYR A 142 -4.39 14.94 16.80
N ASP A 143 -4.48 15.65 17.93
CA ASP A 143 -5.21 16.91 18.06
C ASP A 143 -4.22 17.99 18.51
N SER A 144 -3.82 18.86 17.57
CA SER A 144 -2.84 19.92 17.83
C SER A 144 -3.35 20.99 18.79
N GLY A 145 -4.68 21.21 18.86
CA GLY A 145 -5.31 22.15 19.78
C GLY A 145 -5.25 21.68 21.22
N LYS A 146 -5.25 20.37 21.44
CA LYS A 146 -5.12 19.74 22.77
C LYS A 146 -3.71 19.30 23.10
N ALA A 147 -2.79 19.35 22.14
CA ALA A 147 -1.45 18.75 22.23
C ALA A 147 -1.53 17.29 22.71
N LEU A 148 -2.37 16.49 22.06
CA LEU A 148 -2.71 15.14 22.50
C LEU A 148 -2.57 14.14 21.36
N LEU A 149 -1.75 13.11 21.57
CA LEU A 149 -1.69 11.91 20.76
C LEU A 149 -2.53 10.81 21.42
N THR A 150 -3.50 10.29 20.70
CA THR A 150 -4.34 9.18 21.13
C THR A 150 -4.02 7.95 20.29
N LEU A 151 -3.88 6.80 20.95
CA LEU A 151 -3.74 5.49 20.32
C LEU A 151 -5.02 4.69 20.58
N GLU A 152 -5.55 4.07 19.54
CA GLU A 152 -6.73 3.20 19.61
C GLU A 152 -6.35 1.83 19.03
N ARG A 153 -6.73 0.74 19.71
CA ARG A 153 -6.60 -0.61 19.19
C ARG A 153 -7.89 -1.02 18.50
N ASP A 154 -7.83 -1.33 17.21
CA ASP A 154 -9.00 -1.76 16.44
C ASP A 154 -9.32 -3.24 16.68
N CYS A 155 -9.90 -3.51 17.83
CA CYS A 155 -10.25 -4.86 18.30
C CYS A 155 -11.71 -5.00 18.76
N THR A 156 -12.56 -4.01 18.48
CA THR A 156 -13.97 -4.02 18.89
C THR A 156 -14.71 -5.23 18.32
N GLY A 157 -15.49 -5.91 19.17
CA GLY A 157 -16.28 -7.08 18.80
C GLY A 157 -15.57 -8.42 18.99
N VAL A 158 -14.27 -8.43 19.31
CA VAL A 158 -13.53 -9.67 19.59
C VAL A 158 -13.84 -10.16 21.00
N GLU A 159 -14.14 -11.46 21.16
CA GLU A 159 -14.35 -12.11 22.45
C GLU A 159 -13.02 -12.35 23.16
N HIS A 160 -12.93 -11.87 24.40
CA HIS A 160 -11.78 -12.04 25.27
C HIS A 160 -12.11 -13.01 26.42
N PRO A 161 -11.32 -14.07 26.63
CA PRO A 161 -11.63 -15.08 27.64
C PRO A 161 -11.39 -14.60 29.09
N GLY A 162 -10.83 -13.41 29.26
CA GLY A 162 -10.31 -12.90 30.54
C GLY A 162 -8.82 -13.14 30.69
N GLY A 163 -8.16 -12.34 31.54
CA GLY A 163 -6.70 -12.39 31.75
C GLY A 163 -5.93 -11.36 30.92
N SER A 164 -4.66 -11.63 30.68
CA SER A 164 -3.76 -10.67 30.04
C SER A 164 -4.13 -10.40 28.59
N PHE A 165 -4.23 -9.12 28.22
CA PHE A 165 -4.43 -8.62 26.87
C PHE A 165 -3.35 -7.63 26.50
N PRO A 166 -2.69 -7.75 25.33
CA PRO A 166 -1.71 -6.79 24.85
C PRO A 166 -2.42 -5.53 24.37
N LEU A 167 -2.40 -4.49 25.19
CA LEU A 167 -3.02 -3.20 24.86
C LEU A 167 -2.29 -2.54 23.69
N PHE A 168 -0.98 -2.35 23.85
CA PHE A 168 -0.11 -1.74 22.83
C PHE A 168 1.33 -2.25 22.96
N ASP A 169 1.97 -2.49 21.81
CA ASP A 169 3.39 -2.66 21.65
C ASP A 169 3.91 -1.54 20.77
N LEU A 170 4.69 -0.63 21.34
CA LEU A 170 5.07 0.64 20.71
C LEU A 170 6.58 0.83 20.69
N PHE A 171 7.02 1.61 19.73
CA PHE A 171 8.38 2.10 19.60
C PHE A 171 8.38 3.62 19.58
N PHE A 172 9.19 4.22 20.44
CA PHE A 172 9.41 5.66 20.53
C PHE A 172 10.88 5.96 20.24
N ALA A 173 11.15 6.86 19.32
CA ALA A 173 12.51 7.27 19.01
C ALA A 173 12.58 8.73 18.57
N GLU A 174 13.69 9.38 18.92
CA GLU A 174 14.06 10.70 18.44
C GLU A 174 15.46 10.64 17.84
N GLY A 175 15.67 11.25 16.68
CA GLY A 175 16.96 11.25 15.98
C GLY A 175 16.80 11.56 14.49
N SER A 176 17.85 11.23 13.74
CA SER A 176 17.81 11.30 12.27
C SER A 176 16.83 10.28 11.69
N GLU A 177 16.39 10.49 10.45
CA GLU A 177 15.52 9.55 9.73
C GLU A 177 16.07 8.10 9.77
N VAL A 178 17.36 7.93 9.54
CA VAL A 178 17.99 6.61 9.50
C VAL A 178 17.93 5.95 10.90
N GLU A 179 18.33 6.67 11.95
CA GLU A 179 18.37 6.14 13.32
C GLU A 179 16.99 5.68 13.79
N VAL A 180 15.95 6.52 13.61
CA VAL A 180 14.63 6.20 14.15
C VAL A 180 13.96 5.05 13.39
N PHE A 181 14.09 5.00 12.05
CA PHE A 181 13.47 3.92 11.27
C PHE A 181 14.26 2.62 11.31
N ASP A 182 15.60 2.65 11.31
CA ASP A 182 16.41 1.44 11.52
C ASP A 182 16.15 0.84 12.90
N GLY A 183 16.06 1.68 13.93
CA GLY A 183 15.72 1.24 15.29
C GLY A 183 14.34 0.57 15.37
N TRP A 184 13.33 1.14 14.69
CA TRP A 184 12.00 0.57 14.66
C TRP A 184 11.98 -0.83 14.00
N PHE A 185 12.57 -0.96 12.81
CA PHE A 185 12.62 -2.26 12.11
C PHE A 185 13.48 -3.28 12.82
N GLN A 186 14.56 -2.84 13.50
CA GLN A 186 15.36 -3.70 14.37
C GLN A 186 14.55 -4.22 15.56
N ALA A 187 13.75 -3.35 16.21
CA ALA A 187 12.90 -3.73 17.34
C ALA A 187 11.82 -4.74 16.93
N MET A 188 11.28 -4.65 15.72
CA MET A 188 10.32 -5.63 15.17
C MET A 188 11.00 -6.94 14.70
N GLY A 189 12.31 -6.97 14.50
CA GLY A 189 13.02 -8.09 13.88
C GLY A 189 12.64 -8.31 12.41
N ILE A 190 12.08 -7.29 11.72
CA ILE A 190 11.64 -7.36 10.33
C ILE A 190 12.79 -6.95 9.40
N ARG A 191 12.92 -7.69 8.30
CA ARG A 191 13.83 -7.39 7.19
C ARG A 191 13.08 -7.51 5.88
N PRO A 192 13.49 -6.75 4.83
CA PRO A 192 12.91 -6.90 3.51
C PRO A 192 13.24 -8.30 2.96
N ARG A 193 12.31 -8.88 2.23
CA ARG A 193 12.52 -10.18 1.58
C ARG A 193 13.50 -10.11 0.40
N THR A 194 13.64 -8.94 -0.19
CA THR A 194 14.56 -8.69 -1.29
C THR A 194 15.16 -7.29 -1.21
N GLU A 195 16.42 -7.19 -1.59
CA GLU A 195 17.11 -5.92 -1.82
C GLU A 195 17.28 -5.64 -3.32
N LYS A 196 16.84 -6.57 -4.17
CA LYS A 196 17.00 -6.45 -5.62
C LYS A 196 16.16 -5.30 -6.15
N LYS A 197 16.73 -4.56 -7.09
CA LYS A 197 16.02 -3.58 -7.90
C LYS A 197 15.35 -4.30 -9.07
N LEU A 198 14.08 -4.01 -9.30
CA LEU A 198 13.25 -4.61 -10.33
C LEU A 198 12.87 -3.56 -11.36
N ALA A 199 13.40 -3.64 -12.57
CA ALA A 199 12.96 -2.82 -13.67
C ALA A 199 12.12 -3.63 -14.66
N GLY A 200 11.35 -2.95 -15.51
CA GLY A 200 10.54 -3.69 -16.48
C GLY A 200 9.42 -2.88 -17.11
N TYR A 201 8.40 -3.60 -17.52
CA TYR A 201 7.22 -3.14 -18.20
C TYR A 201 5.94 -3.67 -17.54
N SER A 202 4.89 -2.84 -17.52
CA SER A 202 3.53 -3.25 -17.16
C SER A 202 2.56 -2.85 -18.27
N SER A 203 1.64 -3.73 -18.64
CA SER A 203 0.68 -3.46 -19.72
C SER A 203 -0.42 -2.46 -19.35
N TRP A 204 -0.63 -2.16 -18.04
CA TRP A 204 -1.81 -1.44 -17.57
C TRP A 204 -2.05 -0.11 -18.30
N TYR A 205 -1.21 0.89 -18.13
CA TYR A 205 -1.45 2.23 -18.71
C TYR A 205 -1.25 2.30 -20.22
N ASN A 206 -0.64 1.28 -20.82
CA ASN A 206 -0.52 1.18 -22.27
C ASN A 206 -1.81 0.65 -22.90
N ARG A 207 -2.45 -0.31 -22.27
CA ARG A 207 -3.55 -1.07 -22.84
C ARG A 207 -4.82 -1.05 -21.99
N TYR A 208 -4.71 -0.80 -20.67
CA TYR A 208 -5.76 -1.11 -19.69
C TYR A 208 -6.26 -2.54 -19.89
N GLN A 209 -7.55 -2.80 -19.77
CA GLN A 209 -8.14 -4.12 -20.00
C GLN A 209 -8.21 -4.54 -21.49
N ASN A 210 -7.79 -3.68 -22.42
CA ASN A 210 -7.82 -3.98 -23.86
C ASN A 210 -6.56 -4.74 -24.30
N ILE A 211 -6.21 -5.78 -23.56
CA ILE A 211 -5.10 -6.68 -23.87
C ILE A 211 -5.63 -7.92 -24.59
N THR A 212 -4.85 -8.41 -25.56
CA THR A 212 -5.05 -9.68 -26.26
C THR A 212 -3.71 -10.36 -26.41
N GLU A 213 -3.72 -11.62 -26.77
CA GLU A 213 -2.50 -12.39 -27.06
C GLU A 213 -1.59 -11.67 -28.08
N ASP A 214 -2.19 -11.11 -29.13
CA ASP A 214 -1.45 -10.37 -30.17
C ASP A 214 -0.89 -9.05 -29.67
N THR A 215 -1.68 -8.29 -28.89
CA THR A 215 -1.19 -7.01 -28.35
C THR A 215 -0.10 -7.20 -27.31
N ILE A 216 -0.14 -8.26 -26.52
CA ILE A 216 0.93 -8.61 -25.57
C ILE A 216 2.21 -9.04 -26.31
N ARG A 217 2.10 -9.77 -27.43
CA ARG A 217 3.26 -10.07 -28.30
C ARG A 217 3.86 -8.83 -28.95
N GLU A 218 3.01 -7.88 -29.38
CA GLU A 218 3.47 -6.58 -29.88
C GLU A 218 4.28 -5.84 -28.80
N ASP A 219 3.75 -5.75 -27.57
CA ASP A 219 4.42 -5.12 -26.45
C ASP A 219 5.73 -5.83 -26.09
N LEU A 220 5.73 -7.17 -26.04
CA LEU A 220 6.92 -7.98 -25.77
C LEU A 220 8.02 -7.73 -26.82
N THR A 221 7.63 -7.66 -28.10
CA THR A 221 8.56 -7.36 -29.19
C THR A 221 9.16 -5.97 -29.03
N GLY A 222 8.34 -4.97 -28.70
CA GLY A 222 8.81 -3.61 -28.42
C GLY A 222 9.77 -3.56 -27.24
N CYS A 223 9.46 -4.28 -26.16
CA CYS A 223 10.28 -4.34 -24.94
C CYS A 223 11.68 -4.92 -25.18
N ARG A 224 11.85 -5.89 -26.08
CA ARG A 224 13.18 -6.47 -26.43
C ARG A 224 14.20 -5.42 -26.87
N SER A 225 13.75 -4.27 -27.37
CA SER A 225 14.62 -3.18 -27.80
C SER A 225 15.07 -2.24 -26.68
N LEU A 226 14.50 -2.39 -25.47
CA LEU A 226 14.69 -1.44 -24.37
C LEU A 226 15.06 -2.14 -23.05
N LEU A 227 14.41 -3.23 -22.71
CA LEU A 227 14.62 -3.96 -21.47
C LEU A 227 15.87 -4.84 -21.53
N CYS A 228 16.41 -5.16 -20.36
CA CYS A 228 17.57 -6.03 -20.19
C CYS A 228 17.11 -7.45 -19.77
N PRO A 229 17.93 -8.49 -20.02
CA PRO A 229 17.67 -9.81 -19.47
C PRO A 229 17.49 -9.79 -17.95
N GLY A 230 16.45 -10.48 -17.48
CA GLY A 230 16.07 -10.51 -16.07
C GLY A 230 15.10 -9.40 -15.65
N ASP A 231 14.77 -8.45 -16.53
CA ASP A 231 13.71 -7.45 -16.27
C ASP A 231 12.33 -8.11 -16.25
N LEU A 232 11.38 -7.42 -15.62
CA LEU A 232 9.99 -7.87 -15.54
C LEU A 232 9.21 -7.50 -16.81
N PHE A 233 8.45 -8.43 -17.33
CA PHE A 233 7.35 -8.18 -18.25
C PHE A 233 6.04 -8.60 -17.59
N GLN A 234 5.21 -7.63 -17.17
CA GLN A 234 3.99 -7.85 -16.42
C GLN A 234 2.75 -7.70 -17.30
N ILE A 235 1.93 -8.75 -17.33
CA ILE A 235 0.57 -8.73 -17.86
C ILE A 235 -0.35 -8.27 -16.72
N ASP A 236 -1.00 -7.12 -16.89
CA ASP A 236 -1.90 -6.55 -15.89
C ASP A 236 -3.36 -7.02 -16.13
N ASP A 237 -4.36 -6.44 -15.46
CA ASP A 237 -5.80 -6.75 -15.52
C ASP A 237 -6.32 -6.85 -16.97
N GLY A 238 -7.19 -7.81 -17.23
CA GLY A 238 -7.90 -8.01 -18.50
C GLY A 238 -7.57 -9.30 -19.24
N TRP A 239 -6.78 -10.21 -18.67
CA TRP A 239 -6.48 -11.53 -19.21
C TRP A 239 -7.55 -12.58 -18.82
N GLU A 240 -8.19 -12.40 -17.71
CA GLU A 240 -9.25 -13.24 -17.15
C GLU A 240 -10.62 -12.96 -17.78
N PRO A 241 -11.57 -13.91 -17.78
CA PRO A 241 -12.92 -13.67 -18.25
C PRO A 241 -13.63 -12.59 -17.43
N LYS A 242 -13.48 -12.67 -16.10
CA LYS A 242 -14.01 -11.75 -15.09
C LYS A 242 -13.15 -11.80 -13.83
N VAL A 243 -13.02 -10.68 -13.14
CA VAL A 243 -12.32 -10.61 -11.84
C VAL A 243 -13.00 -11.56 -10.86
N GLY A 244 -12.23 -12.57 -10.43
CA GLY A 244 -12.72 -13.69 -9.61
C GLY A 244 -12.64 -15.05 -10.31
N ASP A 245 -12.74 -15.11 -11.63
CA ASP A 245 -12.72 -16.35 -12.42
C ASP A 245 -11.26 -16.71 -12.84
N TRP A 246 -10.36 -16.82 -11.87
CA TRP A 246 -8.89 -16.86 -12.04
C TRP A 246 -8.32 -18.17 -12.62
N LEU A 247 -9.10 -19.23 -12.70
CA LEU A 247 -8.65 -20.52 -13.24
C LEU A 247 -8.74 -20.60 -14.77
N GLU A 248 -9.35 -19.60 -15.39
CA GLU A 248 -9.58 -19.54 -16.82
C GLU A 248 -9.02 -18.25 -17.42
N THR A 249 -8.74 -18.26 -18.70
CA THR A 249 -8.42 -17.06 -19.48
C THR A 249 -9.61 -16.65 -20.33
N ASP A 250 -9.74 -15.37 -20.63
CA ASP A 250 -10.69 -14.90 -21.64
C ASP A 250 -10.28 -15.51 -22.99
N THR A 251 -11.05 -16.51 -23.47
CA THR A 251 -10.73 -17.27 -24.69
C THR A 251 -10.85 -16.44 -25.96
N GLN A 252 -11.53 -15.31 -25.95
CA GLN A 252 -11.57 -14.38 -27.08
C GLN A 252 -10.30 -13.55 -27.16
N LYS A 253 -9.72 -13.20 -26.02
CA LYS A 253 -8.48 -12.42 -25.91
C LYS A 253 -7.23 -13.29 -25.92
N PHE A 254 -7.26 -14.44 -25.26
CA PHE A 254 -6.17 -15.39 -25.10
C PHE A 254 -6.61 -16.81 -25.49
N PRO A 255 -6.84 -17.08 -26.80
CA PRO A 255 -7.39 -18.36 -27.27
C PRO A 255 -6.47 -19.55 -26.96
N HIS A 256 -5.15 -19.33 -26.81
CA HIS A 256 -4.19 -20.37 -26.48
C HIS A 256 -3.77 -20.38 -24.99
N GLY A 257 -4.42 -19.55 -24.15
CA GLY A 257 -4.11 -19.41 -22.73
C GLY A 257 -2.79 -18.68 -22.48
N LEU A 258 -2.36 -18.65 -21.20
CA LEU A 258 -1.18 -17.86 -20.80
C LEU A 258 0.13 -18.65 -20.75
N LYS A 259 0.07 -19.99 -20.70
CA LYS A 259 1.29 -20.81 -20.58
C LYS A 259 2.29 -20.59 -21.74
N GLY A 260 1.79 -20.55 -22.98
CA GLY A 260 2.62 -20.25 -24.16
C GLY A 260 3.20 -18.84 -24.11
N MET A 261 2.42 -17.86 -23.65
CA MET A 261 2.87 -16.47 -23.49
C MET A 261 4.00 -16.36 -22.47
N VAL A 262 3.92 -17.07 -21.34
CA VAL A 262 5.01 -17.12 -20.35
C VAL A 262 6.30 -17.66 -20.96
N GLN A 263 6.20 -18.72 -21.79
CA GLN A 263 7.36 -19.27 -22.49
C GLN A 263 7.97 -18.25 -23.47
N GLU A 264 7.15 -17.47 -24.17
CA GLU A 264 7.62 -16.41 -25.07
C GLU A 264 8.32 -15.28 -24.30
N ILE A 265 7.80 -14.89 -23.11
CA ILE A 265 8.42 -13.91 -22.21
C ILE A 265 9.77 -14.41 -21.71
N HIS A 266 9.85 -15.66 -21.25
CA HIS A 266 11.11 -16.28 -20.82
C HIS A 266 12.11 -16.41 -21.97
N ALA A 267 11.67 -16.80 -23.17
CA ALA A 267 12.51 -16.85 -24.35
C ALA A 267 13.05 -15.47 -24.79
N ALA A 268 12.36 -14.40 -24.41
CA ALA A 268 12.85 -13.02 -24.57
C ALA A 268 13.88 -12.62 -23.49
N GLY A 269 14.12 -13.47 -22.49
CA GLY A 269 15.04 -13.24 -21.39
C GLY A 269 14.42 -12.49 -20.20
N PHE A 270 13.10 -12.32 -20.13
CA PHE A 270 12.41 -11.56 -19.09
C PHE A 270 11.75 -12.46 -18.05
N GLN A 271 11.51 -11.93 -16.85
CA GLN A 271 10.64 -12.53 -15.85
C GLN A 271 9.17 -12.26 -16.23
N ALA A 272 8.32 -13.26 -16.09
CA ALA A 272 6.89 -13.13 -16.37
C ALA A 272 6.14 -12.73 -15.09
N GLY A 273 5.38 -11.62 -15.13
CA GLY A 273 4.50 -11.17 -14.05
C GLY A 273 3.03 -11.22 -14.46
N LEU A 274 2.15 -11.52 -13.50
CA LEU A 274 0.69 -11.52 -13.68
C LEU A 274 -0.01 -10.75 -12.58
N TRP A 275 -1.02 -9.97 -12.96
CA TRP A 275 -1.93 -9.29 -12.02
C TRP A 275 -3.07 -10.20 -11.60
N LEU A 276 -3.45 -10.12 -10.31
CA LEU A 276 -4.57 -10.81 -9.68
C LEU A 276 -5.16 -9.95 -8.56
N ALA A 277 -6.48 -10.06 -8.33
CA ALA A 277 -7.17 -9.53 -7.15
C ALA A 277 -7.81 -10.68 -6.35
N PRO A 278 -7.02 -11.48 -5.60
CA PRO A 278 -7.41 -12.81 -5.17
C PRO A 278 -8.56 -12.85 -4.16
N PHE A 279 -8.75 -11.81 -3.35
CA PHE A 279 -9.75 -11.80 -2.28
C PHE A 279 -11.07 -11.14 -2.65
N VAL A 280 -11.26 -10.84 -3.93
CA VAL A 280 -12.49 -10.22 -4.41
C VAL A 280 -12.97 -10.87 -5.71
N CYS A 281 -14.26 -10.73 -5.99
CA CYS A 281 -14.83 -11.08 -7.28
C CYS A 281 -15.83 -10.01 -7.72
N GLU A 282 -15.88 -9.73 -9.03
CA GLU A 282 -16.89 -8.84 -9.58
C GLU A 282 -18.26 -9.52 -9.70
N LYS A 283 -19.33 -8.71 -9.73
CA LYS A 283 -20.72 -9.19 -9.76
C LYS A 283 -21.03 -10.08 -10.95
N ASP A 284 -20.40 -9.80 -12.10
CA ASP A 284 -20.64 -10.54 -13.35
C ASP A 284 -19.76 -11.79 -13.49
N ALA A 285 -18.90 -12.09 -12.51
CA ALA A 285 -18.10 -13.31 -12.48
C ALA A 285 -18.98 -14.57 -12.36
N ALA A 286 -18.54 -15.67 -12.96
CA ALA A 286 -19.18 -16.97 -12.77
C ALA A 286 -19.11 -17.40 -11.30
N LEU A 287 -17.97 -17.16 -10.64
CA LEU A 287 -17.77 -17.41 -9.22
C LEU A 287 -18.85 -16.74 -8.36
N PHE A 288 -19.16 -15.47 -8.59
CA PHE A 288 -20.17 -14.74 -7.82
C PHE A 288 -21.57 -15.39 -7.92
N ARG A 289 -21.94 -15.89 -9.12
CA ARG A 289 -23.26 -16.50 -9.37
C ARG A 289 -23.33 -17.94 -8.88
N GLN A 290 -22.25 -18.71 -9.05
CA GLN A 290 -22.23 -20.14 -8.73
C GLN A 290 -21.99 -20.41 -7.26
N HIS A 291 -21.26 -19.51 -6.56
CA HIS A 291 -20.85 -19.67 -5.18
C HIS A 291 -21.22 -18.47 -4.30
N PRO A 292 -22.52 -18.14 -4.14
CA PRO A 292 -22.96 -17.03 -3.28
C PRO A 292 -22.67 -17.26 -1.79
N ASP A 293 -22.36 -18.48 -1.40
CA ASP A 293 -21.89 -18.90 -0.08
C ASP A 293 -20.41 -18.61 0.18
N TRP A 294 -19.63 -18.29 -0.86
CA TRP A 294 -18.22 -17.89 -0.76
C TRP A 294 -18.04 -16.39 -0.48
N LEU A 295 -19.11 -15.61 -0.60
CA LEU A 295 -19.05 -14.16 -0.42
C LEU A 295 -19.12 -13.83 1.08
N LEU A 296 -18.24 -12.93 1.53
CA LEU A 296 -18.34 -12.34 2.86
C LEU A 296 -19.66 -11.57 2.98
N LYS A 297 -20.48 -11.93 3.96
CA LYS A 297 -21.79 -11.31 4.18
C LYS A 297 -21.80 -10.47 5.45
N VAL A 298 -22.40 -9.29 5.34
CA VAL A 298 -22.68 -8.40 6.45
C VAL A 298 -24.18 -8.16 6.50
N ASN A 299 -24.82 -8.45 7.64
CA ASN A 299 -26.28 -8.41 7.78
C ASN A 299 -27.04 -9.21 6.69
N GLY A 300 -26.47 -10.36 6.31
CA GLY A 300 -27.06 -11.27 5.31
C GLY A 300 -26.82 -10.88 3.84
N ALA A 301 -26.20 -9.74 3.55
CA ALA A 301 -25.90 -9.27 2.19
C ALA A 301 -24.39 -9.35 1.89
N PRO A 302 -23.99 -9.71 0.64
CA PRO A 302 -22.59 -9.66 0.22
C PRO A 302 -21.97 -8.28 0.42
N TRP A 303 -20.75 -8.24 0.95
CA TRP A 303 -20.05 -6.97 1.17
C TRP A 303 -19.38 -6.47 -0.11
N CYS A 304 -19.87 -5.34 -0.61
CA CYS A 304 -19.26 -4.62 -1.74
C CYS A 304 -18.00 -3.88 -1.27
N CYS A 305 -16.87 -4.15 -1.93
CA CYS A 305 -15.58 -3.54 -1.64
C CYS A 305 -15.27 -2.32 -2.52
N GLY A 306 -16.04 -2.10 -3.59
CA GLY A 306 -15.83 -0.96 -4.49
C GLY A 306 -16.66 -1.05 -5.77
N SER A 307 -16.53 -0.04 -6.62
CA SER A 307 -17.34 0.13 -7.84
C SER A 307 -16.59 -0.15 -9.14
N ASN A 308 -15.34 -0.64 -9.08
CA ASN A 308 -14.61 -1.06 -10.27
C ASN A 308 -15.34 -2.22 -10.96
N TRP A 309 -15.14 -2.38 -12.27
CA TRP A 309 -15.79 -3.40 -13.10
C TRP A 309 -17.32 -3.36 -12.99
N SER A 310 -17.96 -4.48 -12.71
CA SER A 310 -19.42 -4.54 -12.44
C SER A 310 -19.76 -4.37 -10.94
N SER A 311 -18.93 -3.68 -10.15
CA SER A 311 -18.79 -3.70 -8.69
C SER A 311 -18.21 -5.01 -8.19
N PHE A 312 -17.37 -4.96 -7.15
CA PHE A 312 -16.71 -6.16 -6.65
C PHE A 312 -16.95 -6.38 -5.16
N TYR A 313 -16.89 -7.64 -4.77
CA TYR A 313 -17.32 -8.14 -3.47
C TYR A 313 -16.24 -8.99 -2.83
N ALA A 314 -16.15 -8.90 -1.49
CA ALA A 314 -15.20 -9.67 -0.70
C ALA A 314 -15.52 -11.16 -0.72
N LEU A 315 -14.49 -12.00 -0.88
CA LEU A 315 -14.54 -13.42 -0.61
C LEU A 315 -14.34 -13.68 0.90
N ASP A 316 -15.05 -14.68 1.44
CA ASP A 316 -14.91 -15.04 2.84
C ASP A 316 -13.73 -15.98 3.06
N ILE A 317 -12.63 -15.44 3.57
CA ILE A 317 -11.42 -16.24 3.88
C ILE A 317 -11.58 -17.20 5.08
N ASP A 318 -12.73 -17.21 5.77
CA ASP A 318 -13.07 -18.23 6.76
C ASP A 318 -13.69 -19.47 6.10
N ASN A 319 -14.14 -19.38 4.84
CA ASN A 319 -14.69 -20.49 4.10
C ASN A 319 -13.56 -21.38 3.52
N PRO A 320 -13.43 -22.64 3.94
CA PRO A 320 -12.38 -23.53 3.44
C PRO A 320 -12.42 -23.74 1.91
N ALA A 321 -13.59 -23.68 1.29
CA ALA A 321 -13.73 -23.83 -0.16
C ALA A 321 -13.12 -22.63 -0.92
N VAL A 322 -13.22 -21.41 -0.36
CA VAL A 322 -12.54 -20.22 -0.88
C VAL A 322 -11.02 -20.39 -0.80
N LEU A 323 -10.51 -20.87 0.34
CA LEU A 323 -9.07 -21.09 0.51
C LEU A 323 -8.54 -22.17 -0.44
N ASP A 324 -9.29 -23.28 -0.64
CA ASP A 324 -8.91 -24.31 -1.60
C ASP A 324 -8.94 -23.79 -3.05
N TYR A 325 -9.95 -23.00 -3.41
CA TYR A 325 -10.03 -22.35 -4.70
C TYR A 325 -8.80 -21.46 -4.94
N LEU A 326 -8.48 -20.57 -4.01
CA LEU A 326 -7.34 -19.65 -4.14
C LEU A 326 -6.01 -20.42 -4.20
N ARG A 327 -5.84 -21.46 -3.37
CA ARG A 327 -4.64 -22.32 -3.45
C ARG A 327 -4.47 -22.91 -4.85
N ARG A 328 -5.55 -23.40 -5.49
CA ARG A 328 -5.50 -23.90 -6.87
C ARG A 328 -5.21 -22.81 -7.89
N VAL A 329 -5.69 -21.57 -7.66
CA VAL A 329 -5.35 -20.42 -8.52
C VAL A 329 -3.84 -20.16 -8.49
N PHE A 330 -3.23 -20.06 -7.30
CA PHE A 330 -1.79 -19.82 -7.17
C PHE A 330 -0.96 -20.99 -7.74
N ASP A 331 -1.40 -22.21 -7.54
CA ASP A 331 -0.73 -23.39 -8.15
C ASP A 331 -0.79 -23.33 -9.68
N ARG A 332 -1.95 -23.01 -10.26
CA ARG A 332 -2.13 -22.82 -11.70
C ARG A 332 -1.23 -21.70 -12.24
N VAL A 333 -1.23 -20.55 -11.62
CA VAL A 333 -0.48 -19.37 -12.10
C VAL A 333 1.02 -19.58 -11.97
N LEU A 334 1.50 -20.06 -10.83
CA LEU A 334 2.92 -20.09 -10.51
C LEU A 334 3.62 -21.38 -10.98
N ASN A 335 2.91 -22.50 -10.98
CA ASN A 335 3.48 -23.81 -11.32
C ASN A 335 3.05 -24.27 -12.72
N ASP A 336 1.75 -24.28 -13.05
CA ASP A 336 1.29 -24.76 -14.36
C ASP A 336 1.64 -23.78 -15.49
N TRP A 337 1.35 -22.49 -15.31
CA TRP A 337 1.68 -21.44 -16.30
C TRP A 337 3.11 -20.98 -16.18
N GLY A 338 3.70 -20.97 -14.99
CA GLY A 338 5.11 -20.71 -14.75
C GLY A 338 5.47 -19.25 -14.53
N PHE A 339 4.54 -18.39 -14.09
CA PHE A 339 4.84 -17.01 -13.74
C PHE A 339 5.86 -16.91 -12.59
N ASP A 340 6.70 -15.88 -12.62
CA ASP A 340 7.76 -15.61 -11.63
C ASP A 340 7.32 -14.64 -10.56
N LEU A 341 6.41 -13.73 -10.92
CA LEU A 341 5.89 -12.68 -10.07
C LEU A 341 4.36 -12.59 -10.17
N VAL A 342 3.72 -12.35 -9.04
CA VAL A 342 2.32 -11.95 -8.99
C VAL A 342 2.18 -10.55 -8.37
N LYS A 343 1.52 -9.64 -9.11
CA LYS A 343 1.00 -8.38 -8.57
C LYS A 343 -0.37 -8.66 -7.98
N LEU A 344 -0.46 -8.59 -6.66
CA LEU A 344 -1.67 -8.90 -5.90
C LEU A 344 -2.34 -7.61 -5.46
N ASP A 345 -3.54 -7.37 -5.97
CA ASP A 345 -4.24 -6.12 -5.81
C ASP A 345 -5.55 -6.25 -5.01
N PHE A 346 -6.10 -5.13 -4.55
CA PHE A 346 -7.34 -5.07 -3.76
C PHE A 346 -7.30 -5.97 -2.51
N LEU A 347 -6.12 -6.18 -1.92
CA LEU A 347 -5.91 -7.13 -0.83
C LEU A 347 -6.67 -6.77 0.45
N TYR A 348 -7.02 -5.50 0.66
CA TYR A 348 -7.88 -5.08 1.77
C TYR A 348 -9.23 -5.79 1.80
N GLY A 349 -9.69 -6.32 0.65
CA GLY A 349 -10.92 -7.10 0.54
C GLY A 349 -10.92 -8.38 1.38
N ALA A 350 -9.75 -8.90 1.80
CA ALA A 350 -9.66 -10.07 2.67
C ALA A 350 -10.23 -9.83 4.08
N ALA A 351 -10.14 -8.60 4.59
CA ALA A 351 -10.44 -8.30 5.99
C ALA A 351 -11.16 -6.95 6.18
N PRO A 352 -12.31 -6.72 5.51
CA PRO A 352 -13.08 -5.50 5.75
C PRO A 352 -13.68 -5.45 7.16
N PHE A 353 -13.87 -6.60 7.81
CA PHE A 353 -14.37 -6.74 9.19
C PHE A 353 -13.58 -7.80 9.97
N GLY A 354 -13.53 -7.62 11.28
CA GLY A 354 -13.24 -8.70 12.23
C GLY A 354 -14.48 -9.55 12.53
N ASN A 355 -14.33 -10.50 13.43
CA ASN A 355 -15.40 -11.32 13.97
C ASN A 355 -15.18 -11.56 15.48
N ALA A 356 -16.01 -12.37 16.12
CA ALA A 356 -15.87 -12.68 17.54
C ALA A 356 -14.53 -13.36 17.90
N ARG A 357 -13.82 -13.97 16.96
CA ARG A 357 -12.56 -14.70 17.21
C ARG A 357 -11.32 -13.86 16.94
N GLU A 358 -11.39 -12.96 15.97
CA GLU A 358 -10.23 -12.22 15.51
C GLU A 358 -10.58 -10.81 15.00
N SER A 359 -9.67 -9.87 15.23
CA SER A 359 -9.77 -8.51 14.70
C SER A 359 -9.59 -8.48 13.18
N ARG A 360 -9.93 -7.33 12.54
CA ARG A 360 -9.65 -7.10 11.12
C ARG A 360 -8.15 -7.23 10.80
N ALA A 361 -7.31 -6.74 11.70
CA ALA A 361 -5.86 -6.86 11.55
C ALA A 361 -5.40 -8.31 11.57
N ALA A 362 -5.83 -9.12 12.56
CA ALA A 362 -5.51 -10.54 12.63
C ALA A 362 -5.89 -11.28 11.34
N ARG A 363 -7.11 -11.00 10.81
CA ARG A 363 -7.57 -11.56 9.53
C ARG A 363 -6.67 -11.15 8.37
N MET A 364 -6.24 -9.89 8.33
CA MET A 364 -5.36 -9.40 7.27
C MET A 364 -3.97 -10.04 7.35
N TYR A 365 -3.39 -10.16 8.54
CA TYR A 365 -2.13 -10.89 8.73
C TYR A 365 -2.24 -12.34 8.26
N ARG A 366 -3.32 -13.04 8.65
CA ARG A 366 -3.60 -14.40 8.21
C ARG A 366 -3.73 -14.50 6.68
N ALA A 367 -4.43 -13.56 6.05
CA ALA A 367 -4.55 -13.50 4.60
C ALA A 367 -3.17 -13.33 3.91
N MET A 368 -2.32 -12.45 4.43
CA MET A 368 -0.98 -12.24 3.88
C MET A 368 -0.06 -13.43 4.11
N GLU A 369 -0.15 -14.10 5.25
CA GLU A 369 0.57 -15.35 5.55
C GLU A 369 0.14 -16.49 4.60
N LEU A 370 -1.16 -16.61 4.30
CA LEU A 370 -1.69 -17.56 3.32
C LEU A 370 -1.13 -17.27 1.91
N LEU A 371 -1.18 -16.02 1.44
CA LEU A 371 -0.61 -15.64 0.15
C LEU A 371 0.87 -16.00 0.07
N ARG A 372 1.64 -15.70 1.09
CA ARG A 372 3.07 -16.05 1.13
C ARG A 372 3.27 -17.55 1.11
N SER A 373 2.44 -18.32 1.82
CA SER A 373 2.54 -19.78 1.82
C SER A 373 2.25 -20.40 0.45
N TRP A 374 1.26 -19.87 -0.28
CA TRP A 374 0.92 -20.34 -1.62
C TRP A 374 1.95 -19.90 -2.68
N CYS A 375 2.52 -18.73 -2.55
CA CYS A 375 3.55 -18.22 -3.46
C CYS A 375 4.95 -18.80 -3.19
N GLY A 376 5.20 -19.35 -1.99
CA GLY A 376 6.52 -19.93 -1.63
C GLY A 376 7.64 -18.91 -1.79
N GLN A 377 8.55 -19.14 -2.73
CA GLN A 377 9.68 -18.24 -3.03
C GLN A 377 9.44 -17.33 -4.26
N LYS A 378 8.29 -17.46 -4.91
CA LYS A 378 7.92 -16.57 -6.01
C LYS A 378 7.70 -15.14 -5.52
N THR A 379 7.92 -14.19 -6.39
CA THR A 379 7.86 -12.76 -6.05
C THR A 379 6.43 -12.27 -5.88
N ILE A 380 6.14 -11.57 -4.78
CA ILE A 380 4.87 -10.87 -4.54
C ILE A 380 5.11 -9.36 -4.60
N LEU A 381 4.36 -8.68 -5.48
CA LEU A 381 4.17 -7.25 -5.44
C LEU A 381 2.76 -6.97 -4.85
N GLY A 382 2.72 -6.45 -3.62
CA GLY A 382 1.47 -6.15 -2.92
C GLY A 382 0.91 -4.78 -3.28
N CYS A 383 -0.40 -4.73 -3.58
CA CYS A 383 -1.14 -3.52 -3.89
C CYS A 383 -2.52 -3.53 -3.21
N GLY A 384 -3.11 -2.37 -2.89
CA GLY A 384 -4.37 -2.33 -2.17
C GLY A 384 -4.33 -3.06 -0.82
N VAL A 385 -3.23 -3.01 -0.08
CA VAL A 385 -3.03 -3.74 1.16
C VAL A 385 -2.71 -2.79 2.32
N PRO A 386 -3.25 -3.02 3.54
CA PRO A 386 -2.81 -2.34 4.75
C PRO A 386 -1.30 -2.44 4.95
N VAL A 387 -0.69 -1.37 5.46
CA VAL A 387 0.77 -1.19 5.37
C VAL A 387 1.52 -2.23 6.20
N MET A 388 1.26 -2.32 7.51
CA MET A 388 2.04 -3.17 8.40
C MET A 388 1.85 -4.69 8.19
N PRO A 389 0.65 -5.21 7.84
CA PRO A 389 0.47 -6.62 7.51
C PRO A 389 1.29 -7.12 6.30
N ALA A 390 1.81 -6.20 5.48
CA ALA A 390 2.67 -6.55 4.34
C ALA A 390 4.16 -6.70 4.71
N PHE A 391 4.60 -6.21 5.89
CA PHE A 391 6.00 -6.19 6.30
C PHE A 391 6.61 -7.59 6.35
N GLY A 392 7.71 -7.80 5.63
CA GLY A 392 8.42 -9.07 5.56
C GLY A 392 7.65 -10.20 4.84
N LEU A 393 6.44 -9.96 4.34
CA LEU A 393 5.62 -10.95 3.63
C LEU A 393 5.58 -10.72 2.12
N VAL A 394 5.68 -9.47 1.66
CA VAL A 394 5.80 -9.14 0.23
C VAL A 394 7.24 -8.79 -0.12
N ASP A 395 7.62 -9.01 -1.36
CA ASP A 395 8.95 -8.64 -1.88
C ASP A 395 8.97 -7.16 -2.27
N TYR A 396 7.92 -6.72 -2.97
CA TYR A 396 7.68 -5.33 -3.34
C TYR A 396 6.30 -4.88 -2.90
N TYR A 397 6.16 -3.58 -2.66
CA TYR A 397 4.94 -2.98 -2.15
C TYR A 397 4.66 -1.67 -2.89
N ARG A 398 3.48 -1.55 -3.51
CA ARG A 398 2.99 -0.29 -4.04
C ARG A 398 2.84 0.70 -2.89
N VAL A 399 3.54 1.81 -2.93
CA VAL A 399 3.53 2.80 -1.83
C VAL A 399 2.48 3.90 -2.01
N SER A 400 1.82 3.94 -3.16
CA SER A 400 0.91 5.01 -3.54
C SER A 400 -0.35 4.50 -4.24
N CYS A 401 -1.32 5.42 -4.44
CA CYS A 401 -2.35 5.25 -5.46
C CYS A 401 -1.72 5.14 -6.86
N ASP A 402 -2.52 4.74 -7.82
CA ASP A 402 -2.11 4.73 -9.23
C ASP A 402 -1.70 6.12 -9.69
N VAL A 403 -0.63 6.20 -10.49
CA VAL A 403 -0.33 7.40 -11.27
C VAL A 403 -1.45 7.66 -12.27
N SER A 404 -1.49 8.86 -12.82
CA SER A 404 -2.47 9.24 -13.84
C SER A 404 -1.76 9.68 -15.11
N LEU A 405 -2.47 9.63 -16.23
CA LEU A 405 -2.03 10.27 -17.47
C LEU A 405 -2.14 11.79 -17.43
N ASP A 406 -2.63 12.34 -16.32
CA ASP A 406 -2.57 13.76 -15.96
C ASP A 406 -1.95 13.96 -14.57
N TRP A 407 -1.80 15.25 -14.14
CA TRP A 407 -1.06 15.54 -12.91
C TRP A 407 -1.83 15.26 -11.63
N ASN A 408 -3.10 15.65 -11.58
CA ASN A 408 -3.82 15.61 -10.28
C ASN A 408 -5.31 15.33 -10.41
N ASP A 409 -5.73 14.51 -11.37
CA ASP A 409 -7.12 14.15 -11.61
C ASP A 409 -8.05 15.35 -11.93
N VAL A 410 -9.26 15.09 -12.33
CA VAL A 410 -10.27 16.12 -12.55
C VAL A 410 -10.68 16.81 -11.25
N TRP A 411 -11.03 18.09 -11.32
CA TRP A 411 -11.22 18.93 -10.13
C TRP A 411 -12.27 18.40 -9.15
N TYR A 412 -13.36 17.80 -9.64
CA TYR A 412 -14.43 17.27 -8.79
C TYR A 412 -14.03 16.01 -8.05
N MET A 413 -13.20 15.11 -8.65
CA MET A 413 -12.70 13.93 -7.97
C MET A 413 -11.76 14.27 -6.79
N ARG A 414 -11.09 15.42 -6.84
CA ARG A 414 -10.23 15.90 -5.74
C ARG A 414 -11.00 16.14 -4.44
N LEU A 415 -12.33 16.25 -4.52
CA LEU A 415 -13.19 16.51 -3.36
C LEU A 415 -13.68 15.22 -2.68
N PHE A 416 -13.58 14.06 -3.33
CA PHE A 416 -14.32 12.90 -2.89
C PHE A 416 -13.58 12.02 -1.89
N HIS A 417 -12.35 11.59 -2.16
CA HIS A 417 -11.62 10.69 -1.26
C HIS A 417 -10.10 10.77 -1.43
N ARG A 418 -9.37 10.14 -0.51
CA ARG A 418 -7.90 10.14 -0.47
C ARG A 418 -7.27 9.10 -1.39
N GLU A 419 -7.97 8.03 -1.72
CA GLU A 419 -7.51 6.85 -2.47
C GLU A 419 -7.79 6.98 -3.99
N ARG A 420 -7.86 8.18 -4.50
CA ARG A 420 -8.09 8.44 -5.93
C ARG A 420 -6.81 8.34 -6.74
N VAL A 421 -6.94 8.04 -8.03
CA VAL A 421 -5.84 8.06 -9.00
C VAL A 421 -5.27 9.47 -9.13
N SER A 422 -3.95 9.64 -8.94
CA SER A 422 -3.30 10.96 -9.01
C SER A 422 -1.78 10.86 -9.02
N THR A 423 -1.14 11.34 -10.08
CA THR A 423 0.34 11.41 -10.17
C THR A 423 0.94 12.24 -9.02
N LYS A 424 0.30 13.37 -8.68
CA LYS A 424 0.75 14.22 -7.56
C LYS A 424 0.71 13.49 -6.22
N GLN A 425 -0.36 12.74 -5.93
CA GLN A 425 -0.48 11.97 -4.70
C GLN A 425 0.47 10.76 -4.68
N ALA A 426 0.69 10.11 -5.84
CA ALA A 426 1.64 9.02 -5.98
C ALA A 426 3.06 9.49 -5.64
N ILE A 427 3.49 10.62 -6.21
CA ILE A 427 4.78 11.25 -5.89
C ILE A 427 4.87 11.59 -4.39
N ASN A 428 3.81 12.19 -3.82
CA ASN A 428 3.78 12.52 -2.40
C ASN A 428 4.03 11.28 -1.52
N ASN A 429 3.30 10.19 -1.77
CA ASN A 429 3.47 8.97 -0.98
C ASN A 429 4.84 8.32 -1.20
N THR A 430 5.38 8.36 -2.43
CA THR A 430 6.74 7.90 -2.72
C THR A 430 7.77 8.66 -1.88
N VAL A 431 7.61 9.97 -1.73
CA VAL A 431 8.49 10.82 -0.92
C VAL A 431 8.32 10.55 0.58
N PHE A 432 7.08 10.55 1.10
CA PHE A 432 6.84 10.50 2.55
C PHE A 432 6.71 9.10 3.14
N ARG A 433 6.72 8.04 2.31
CA ARG A 433 6.86 6.64 2.72
C ARG A 433 8.21 6.02 2.34
N ARG A 434 9.18 6.82 1.84
CA ARG A 434 10.51 6.34 1.42
C ARG A 434 11.26 5.60 2.53
N GLN A 435 10.97 5.93 3.79
CA GLN A 435 11.63 5.32 4.95
C GLN A 435 11.36 3.81 5.07
N LEU A 436 10.30 3.32 4.45
CA LEU A 436 9.95 1.90 4.44
C LEU A 436 10.73 1.13 3.37
N ASN A 437 11.27 1.83 2.36
CA ASN A 437 12.03 1.23 1.27
C ASN A 437 13.34 0.60 1.77
N GLY A 438 13.55 -0.66 1.46
CA GLY A 438 14.73 -1.42 1.90
C GLY A 438 14.73 -1.83 3.37
N ARG A 439 13.64 -1.52 4.13
CA ARG A 439 13.42 -1.95 5.52
C ARG A 439 12.27 -2.94 5.65
N ALA A 440 11.13 -2.58 5.13
CA ALA A 440 9.93 -3.43 5.13
C ALA A 440 9.84 -4.32 3.89
N TYR A 441 10.17 -3.73 2.76
CA TYR A 441 10.02 -4.26 1.40
C TYR A 441 10.79 -3.38 0.40
N GLY A 442 10.81 -3.76 -0.90
CA GLY A 442 11.18 -2.84 -1.99
C GLY A 442 9.97 -1.99 -2.39
N SER A 443 10.11 -0.66 -2.36
CA SER A 443 9.01 0.26 -2.73
C SER A 443 8.75 0.26 -4.23
N ASP A 444 7.47 0.10 -4.59
CA ASP A 444 6.95 0.31 -5.94
C ASP A 444 6.22 1.67 -6.00
N PRO A 445 6.82 2.70 -6.63
CA PRO A 445 6.19 4.01 -6.80
C PRO A 445 5.20 4.08 -7.97
N ASP A 446 4.86 2.95 -8.58
CA ASP A 446 4.15 2.81 -9.84
C ASP A 446 5.01 3.13 -11.09
N VAL A 447 4.40 3.16 -12.25
CA VAL A 447 5.07 3.36 -13.52
C VAL A 447 5.44 4.82 -13.77
N PHE A 448 6.32 5.04 -14.73
CA PHE A 448 6.58 6.35 -15.32
C PHE A 448 6.30 6.34 -16.82
N PHE A 449 6.17 7.54 -17.41
CA PHE A 449 5.88 7.74 -18.81
C PHE A 449 6.93 8.61 -19.48
N LEU A 450 7.32 8.26 -20.71
CA LEU A 450 8.11 9.10 -21.61
C LEU A 450 7.33 9.45 -22.90
N ARG A 451 6.22 8.76 -23.16
CA ARG A 451 5.37 9.00 -24.34
C ARG A 451 4.74 10.39 -24.31
N GLU A 452 4.45 10.92 -25.50
CA GLU A 452 3.70 12.17 -25.67
C GLU A 452 2.20 11.88 -25.91
N GLU A 453 1.91 10.77 -26.56
CA GLU A 453 0.54 10.38 -26.93
C GLU A 453 -0.26 9.97 -25.70
N ASN A 454 -1.52 10.45 -25.67
CA ASN A 454 -2.46 10.14 -24.57
C ASN A 454 -1.88 10.38 -23.15
N CYS A 455 -1.00 11.38 -23.00
CA CYS A 455 -0.42 11.77 -21.74
C CYS A 455 -0.41 13.29 -21.61
N LYS A 456 -1.08 13.82 -20.59
CA LYS A 456 -1.21 15.25 -20.32
C LYS A 456 -0.09 15.80 -19.43
N LEU A 457 0.80 14.93 -18.94
CA LEU A 457 1.94 15.37 -18.14
C LEU A 457 2.89 16.20 -19.00
N THR A 458 3.34 17.33 -18.48
CA THR A 458 4.40 18.12 -19.11
C THR A 458 5.73 17.35 -19.11
N ALA A 459 6.66 17.75 -19.95
CA ALA A 459 8.00 17.14 -19.98
C ALA A 459 8.70 17.21 -18.60
N GLU A 460 8.51 18.30 -17.86
CA GLU A 460 9.03 18.45 -16.49
C GLU A 460 8.37 17.48 -15.52
N GLN A 461 7.04 17.34 -15.55
CA GLN A 461 6.30 16.41 -14.70
C GLN A 461 6.70 14.95 -14.97
N LYS A 462 6.84 14.54 -16.25
CA LYS A 462 7.34 13.20 -16.62
C LYS A 462 8.76 12.97 -16.08
N ARG A 463 9.65 13.95 -16.24
CA ARG A 463 11.02 13.87 -15.72
C ARG A 463 11.05 13.77 -14.20
N THR A 464 10.24 14.56 -13.51
CA THR A 464 10.10 14.53 -12.04
C THR A 464 9.64 13.15 -11.58
N LEU A 465 8.53 12.64 -12.12
CA LEU A 465 8.00 11.30 -11.80
C LEU A 465 9.06 10.22 -12.01
N ALA A 466 9.64 10.13 -13.20
CA ALA A 466 10.61 9.09 -13.53
C ALA A 466 11.91 9.18 -12.70
N THR A 467 12.36 10.41 -12.39
CA THR A 467 13.57 10.59 -11.57
C THR A 467 13.32 10.20 -10.11
N LEU A 468 12.16 10.56 -9.54
CA LEU A 468 11.81 10.18 -8.18
C LEU A 468 11.59 8.67 -8.05
N ASN A 469 10.92 8.04 -9.03
CA ASN A 469 10.79 6.58 -9.09
C ASN A 469 12.17 5.89 -9.13
N ALA A 470 13.10 6.41 -9.94
CA ALA A 470 14.44 5.85 -10.04
C ALA A 470 15.28 5.98 -8.76
N LEU A 471 15.11 7.07 -8.00
CA LEU A 471 15.93 7.34 -6.80
C LEU A 471 15.32 6.81 -5.50
N LEU A 472 13.99 6.79 -5.39
CA LEU A 472 13.30 6.47 -4.13
C LEU A 472 12.60 5.11 -4.16
N GLY A 473 12.48 4.46 -5.33
CA GLY A 473 11.88 3.14 -5.51
C GLY A 473 12.89 2.02 -5.65
N ASN A 474 12.43 0.79 -5.44
CA ASN A 474 13.11 -0.46 -5.82
C ASN A 474 12.45 -1.15 -7.02
N VAL A 475 11.32 -0.60 -7.50
CA VAL A 475 10.63 -1.01 -8.73
C VAL A 475 10.66 0.17 -9.70
N PHE A 476 10.99 -0.10 -10.96
CA PHE A 476 11.13 0.92 -12.01
C PHE A 476 10.50 0.41 -13.31
N LEU A 477 9.20 0.59 -13.43
CA LEU A 477 8.42 0.11 -14.56
C LEU A 477 8.00 1.25 -15.49
N THR A 478 8.06 1.01 -16.80
CA THR A 478 7.34 1.82 -17.79
C THR A 478 6.06 1.10 -18.22
N SER A 479 5.07 1.88 -18.64
CA SER A 479 3.86 1.37 -19.29
C SER A 479 3.62 2.08 -20.62
N ASP A 480 4.70 2.42 -21.29
CA ASP A 480 4.69 2.95 -22.64
C ASP A 480 4.94 1.83 -23.66
N MET A 481 4.68 2.09 -24.93
CA MET A 481 5.07 1.21 -26.04
C MET A 481 6.52 1.51 -26.47
N PRO A 482 7.55 0.72 -26.09
CA PRO A 482 8.95 1.06 -26.37
C PRO A 482 9.30 1.08 -27.87
N SER A 483 8.55 0.34 -28.70
CA SER A 483 8.73 0.38 -30.17
C SER A 483 8.44 1.77 -30.77
N ARG A 484 7.61 2.58 -30.10
CA ARG A 484 7.25 3.95 -30.55
C ARG A 484 8.19 5.02 -30.00
N TYR A 485 9.14 4.67 -29.14
CA TYR A 485 10.05 5.64 -28.58
C TYR A 485 10.96 6.28 -29.65
N THR A 486 11.01 7.59 -29.64
CA THR A 486 12.02 8.38 -30.36
C THR A 486 13.42 8.09 -29.83
N GLN A 487 14.44 8.47 -30.59
CA GLN A 487 15.84 8.33 -30.13
C GLN A 487 16.08 9.10 -28.82
N ALA A 488 15.48 10.28 -28.66
CA ALA A 488 15.57 11.08 -27.43
C ALA A 488 14.93 10.37 -26.23
N GLN A 489 13.75 9.77 -26.39
CA GLN A 489 13.08 9.01 -25.32
C GLN A 489 13.87 7.75 -24.94
N ARG A 490 14.47 7.05 -25.91
CA ARG A 490 15.37 5.91 -25.64
C ARG A 490 16.63 6.33 -24.88
N ALA A 491 17.22 7.48 -25.22
CA ALA A 491 18.37 8.04 -24.50
C ALA A 491 17.98 8.42 -23.06
N GLU A 492 16.80 9.03 -22.87
CA GLU A 492 16.30 9.40 -21.54
C GLU A 492 15.99 8.16 -20.70
N TYR A 493 15.37 7.11 -21.27
CA TYR A 493 15.17 5.84 -20.57
C TYR A 493 16.48 5.25 -20.07
N ARG A 494 17.53 5.20 -20.93
CA ARG A 494 18.85 4.68 -20.53
C ARG A 494 19.49 5.50 -19.42
N ARG A 495 19.35 6.83 -19.46
CA ARG A 495 19.83 7.73 -18.41
C ARG A 495 19.12 7.43 -17.08
N LEU A 496 17.79 7.34 -17.09
CA LEU A 496 16.99 7.04 -15.92
C LEU A 496 17.26 5.62 -15.39
N ARG A 497 17.43 4.65 -16.28
CA ARG A 497 17.82 3.28 -15.92
C ARG A 497 19.19 3.24 -15.23
N THR A 498 20.17 3.98 -15.76
CA THR A 498 21.49 4.12 -15.12
C THR A 498 21.36 4.76 -13.74
N LEU A 499 20.51 5.76 -13.60
CA LEU A 499 20.23 6.40 -12.31
C LEU A 499 19.63 5.38 -11.32
N PHE A 500 18.61 4.65 -11.75
CA PHE A 500 17.98 3.60 -10.95
C PHE A 500 18.96 2.54 -10.47
N GLU A 501 19.80 2.01 -11.37
CA GLU A 501 20.71 0.91 -11.04
C GLU A 501 21.91 1.34 -10.21
N ARG A 502 22.47 2.54 -10.48
CA ARG A 502 23.80 2.94 -10.00
C ARG A 502 23.80 4.06 -8.95
N ALA A 503 22.67 4.70 -8.70
CA ALA A 503 22.59 5.67 -7.61
C ALA A 503 22.71 4.94 -6.26
N THR A 504 23.61 5.46 -5.40
CA THR A 504 23.83 4.94 -4.05
C THR A 504 23.79 6.09 -3.04
N GLN A 505 23.67 5.77 -1.75
CA GLN A 505 23.60 6.74 -0.66
C GLN A 505 22.55 7.83 -0.91
N VAL A 506 21.37 7.41 -1.37
CA VAL A 506 20.26 8.33 -1.69
C VAL A 506 19.70 8.88 -0.39
N GLN A 507 19.72 10.19 -0.23
CA GLN A 507 19.17 10.93 0.90
C GLN A 507 18.17 11.96 0.39
N ALA A 508 16.96 11.97 0.95
CA ALA A 508 15.91 12.90 0.58
C ALA A 508 15.52 13.76 1.78
N GLU A 509 15.52 15.06 1.60
CA GLU A 509 15.27 16.04 2.66
C GLU A 509 14.25 17.08 2.20
N MET A 510 13.26 17.37 3.04
CA MET A 510 12.34 18.47 2.84
C MET A 510 12.87 19.74 3.53
N GLU A 511 13.12 20.77 2.78
CA GLU A 511 13.61 22.06 3.28
C GLU A 511 12.84 23.20 2.58
N ASN A 512 12.23 24.10 3.36
CA ASN A 512 11.46 25.25 2.86
C ASN A 512 10.40 24.89 1.79
N GLY A 513 9.70 23.78 1.96
CA GLY A 513 8.68 23.29 1.04
C GLY A 513 9.21 22.65 -0.25
N ARG A 514 10.52 22.49 -0.39
CA ARG A 514 11.18 21.83 -1.52
C ARG A 514 11.81 20.51 -1.11
N LEU A 515 11.79 19.55 -2.03
CA LEU A 515 12.48 18.27 -1.87
C LEU A 515 13.89 18.36 -2.44
N TYR A 516 14.89 18.12 -1.62
CA TYR A 516 16.28 17.96 -2.03
C TYR A 516 16.66 16.48 -1.96
N ILE A 517 17.24 15.96 -3.05
CA ILE A 517 17.78 14.59 -3.08
C ILE A 517 19.29 14.69 -3.35
N ARG A 518 20.08 14.12 -2.44
CA ARG A 518 21.52 13.93 -2.59
C ARG A 518 21.80 12.46 -2.81
N TYR A 519 22.72 12.14 -3.70
CA TYR A 519 23.10 10.77 -4.00
C TYR A 519 24.50 10.71 -4.63
N LEU A 520 25.08 9.54 -4.66
CA LEU A 520 26.30 9.26 -5.42
C LEU A 520 25.95 8.56 -6.73
N LEU A 521 26.50 9.04 -7.85
CA LEU A 521 26.42 8.36 -9.14
C LEU A 521 27.83 8.06 -9.63
N GLY A 522 28.20 6.78 -9.67
CA GLY A 522 29.57 6.37 -9.98
C GLY A 522 30.62 6.97 -9.03
N GLY A 523 30.29 7.15 -7.75
CA GLY A 523 31.12 7.77 -6.74
C GLY A 523 31.12 9.31 -6.72
N THR A 524 30.48 9.95 -7.71
CA THR A 524 30.41 11.42 -7.80
C THR A 524 29.16 11.96 -7.10
N PRO A 525 29.28 12.89 -6.15
CA PRO A 525 28.14 13.52 -5.48
C PRO A 525 27.22 14.28 -6.45
N GLN A 526 25.92 14.07 -6.33
CA GLN A 526 24.89 14.73 -7.10
C GLN A 526 23.84 15.34 -6.15
N LYS A 527 23.20 16.42 -6.58
CA LYS A 527 22.08 17.05 -5.86
C LYS A 527 21.01 17.47 -6.84
N LEU A 528 19.76 17.11 -6.54
CA LEU A 528 18.57 17.55 -7.24
C LEU A 528 17.64 18.31 -6.28
N CYS A 529 16.84 19.21 -6.84
CA CYS A 529 15.83 19.98 -6.11
C CYS A 529 14.51 19.92 -6.89
N PHE A 530 13.42 19.64 -6.18
CA PHE A 530 12.08 19.56 -6.74
C PHE A 530 11.14 20.48 -5.97
N ASP A 531 10.29 21.20 -6.70
CA ASP A 531 9.17 21.98 -6.17
C ASP A 531 7.90 21.17 -6.43
N LEU A 532 7.44 20.42 -5.42
CA LEU A 532 6.40 19.39 -5.59
C LEU A 532 5.04 19.77 -4.99
N PHE A 533 4.98 20.67 -3.99
CA PHE A 533 3.84 20.83 -3.10
C PHE A 533 3.32 22.25 -2.99
#